data_924066b1d5a158abba9e987179b43e35
#
_entry.id   924066b1d5a158abba9e987179b43e35
#
_cell.length_a   1.000
_cell.length_b   1.000
_cell.length_c   1.000
_cell.angle_alpha   90.00
_cell.angle_beta   90.00
_cell.angle_gamma   90.00
#
_symmetry.space_group_name_H-M   'P 1'
#
loop_
_entity.id
_entity.type
_entity.pdbx_description
1 polymer ?
#
loop_
_entity_poly.entity_id
_entity_poly.type
_entity_poly.pdbx_seq_one_letter_code
_entity_poly.pdbx_strand_id
1 'polypeptide(L)'
;MSYVDAGPPDGRPVLLLHGNPSWSFLWRDLIGALIAKGRRVIAPDHVGMGLSARPGVFLRLNDRIRDVEALVSALGLREFDLGVHDWGGAIGFGLAGRNPGRVGRILVTNTSAFRSDRIPLRIALCRVPGLGRMLVQGLNAFAGPAARMAVERPLSPEVREGFLFPYRTWSARRSVADFVADIPMERHHPSWAALEEVERSLPSLVGKPMLLCWGLRDFCFDRSFLDGFRLRFPQARELLFPDAGHYVLEDAGPPAIEAAADFLGGF
;
A
#
# COMPACT_ATOMS: atom_id res chain seq x y z
N MET A 1 3.50 14.95 -6.47
CA MET A 1 3.97 13.66 -5.96
C MET A 1 5.33 13.35 -6.56
N SER A 2 6.26 12.81 -5.76
CA SER A 2 7.46 12.12 -6.26
C SER A 2 7.03 10.73 -6.73
N TYR A 3 7.64 10.19 -7.75
CA TYR A 3 7.36 8.84 -8.24
C TYR A 3 8.54 8.27 -9.01
N VAL A 4 8.67 6.96 -8.99
CA VAL A 4 9.51 6.22 -9.92
C VAL A 4 8.71 6.02 -11.20
N ASP A 5 9.32 6.29 -12.36
CA ASP A 5 8.81 5.94 -13.68
C ASP A 5 9.95 5.26 -14.43
N ALA A 6 9.88 3.94 -14.58
CA ALA A 6 10.99 3.16 -15.07
C ALA A 6 10.53 2.00 -15.97
N GLY A 7 11.41 1.59 -16.88
CA GLY A 7 11.14 0.59 -17.91
C GLY A 7 10.81 1.22 -19.27
N PRO A 8 10.45 0.40 -20.28
CA PRO A 8 10.15 0.88 -21.62
C PRO A 8 8.97 1.86 -21.61
N PRO A 9 9.05 3.03 -22.27
CA PRO A 9 7.96 4.02 -22.30
C PRO A 9 6.65 3.48 -22.89
N ASP A 10 6.73 2.54 -23.80
CA ASP A 10 5.64 1.84 -24.48
C ASP A 10 5.21 0.55 -23.78
N GLY A 11 5.93 0.16 -22.71
CA GLY A 11 5.57 -0.98 -21.89
C GLY A 11 4.21 -0.77 -21.19
N ARG A 12 3.41 -1.85 -21.09
CA ARG A 12 2.13 -1.76 -20.36
C ARG A 12 2.37 -1.33 -18.91
N PRO A 13 1.73 -0.24 -18.44
CA PRO A 13 2.02 0.31 -17.12
C PRO A 13 1.60 -0.60 -15.98
N VAL A 14 2.41 -0.60 -14.91
CA VAL A 14 2.08 -1.16 -13.59
C VAL A 14 2.16 -0.04 -12.57
N LEU A 15 1.05 0.26 -11.90
CA LEU A 15 0.98 1.23 -10.82
C LEU A 15 1.14 0.51 -9.48
N LEU A 16 2.16 0.88 -8.69
CA LEU A 16 2.48 0.26 -7.40
C LEU A 16 2.26 1.25 -6.26
N LEU A 17 1.27 0.99 -5.40
CA LEU A 17 0.88 1.88 -4.31
C LEU A 17 1.30 1.31 -2.95
N HIS A 18 2.19 2.03 -2.29
CA HIS A 18 2.70 1.69 -0.95
C HIS A 18 1.72 2.11 0.16
N GLY A 19 2.04 1.77 1.41
CA GLY A 19 1.30 2.17 2.58
C GLY A 19 2.07 3.01 3.59
N ASN A 20 1.70 2.91 4.87
CA ASN A 20 2.27 3.67 5.97
C ASN A 20 2.95 2.74 6.99
N PRO A 21 4.23 2.92 7.30
CA PRO A 21 5.12 4.05 6.97
C PRO A 21 6.08 3.77 5.81
N SER A 22 5.74 2.88 4.88
CA SER A 22 6.59 2.61 3.72
C SER A 22 6.55 3.76 2.68
N TRP A 23 7.26 3.56 1.57
CA TRP A 23 7.30 4.45 0.41
C TRP A 23 7.67 3.62 -0.83
N SER A 24 7.87 4.22 -2.00
CA SER A 24 8.17 3.50 -3.24
C SER A 24 9.33 2.50 -3.12
N PHE A 25 10.25 2.70 -2.17
CA PHE A 25 11.35 1.79 -1.85
C PHE A 25 10.91 0.36 -1.51
N LEU A 26 9.70 0.18 -0.97
CA LEU A 26 9.11 -1.15 -0.73
C LEU A 26 9.09 -1.99 -2.01
N TRP A 27 8.89 -1.36 -3.13
CA TRP A 27 8.71 -2.02 -4.43
C TRP A 27 10.01 -2.22 -5.22
N ARG A 28 11.19 -1.76 -4.70
CA ARG A 28 12.46 -1.68 -5.46
C ARG A 28 12.82 -2.96 -6.21
N ASP A 29 12.69 -4.12 -5.54
CA ASP A 29 13.06 -5.41 -6.14
C ASP A 29 12.00 -5.87 -7.16
N LEU A 30 10.71 -5.64 -6.87
CA LEU A 30 9.62 -5.91 -7.82
C LEU A 30 9.69 -4.98 -9.05
N ILE A 31 10.09 -3.71 -8.87
CA ILE A 31 10.32 -2.78 -9.98
C ILE A 31 11.37 -3.35 -10.93
N GLY A 32 12.51 -3.79 -10.41
CA GLY A 32 13.57 -4.41 -11.21
C GLY A 32 13.09 -5.63 -11.99
N ALA A 33 12.37 -6.54 -11.33
CA ALA A 33 11.81 -7.73 -11.94
C ALA A 33 10.76 -7.43 -13.03
N LEU A 34 9.92 -6.42 -12.84
CA LEU A 34 8.92 -5.99 -13.83
C LEU A 34 9.57 -5.33 -15.06
N ILE A 35 10.60 -4.51 -14.85
CA ILE A 35 11.38 -3.89 -15.94
C ILE A 35 12.03 -4.98 -16.79
N ALA A 36 12.61 -6.02 -16.18
CA ALA A 36 13.19 -7.15 -16.88
C ALA A 36 12.16 -7.93 -17.74
N LYS A 37 10.87 -7.79 -17.43
CA LYS A 37 9.74 -8.34 -18.22
C LYS A 37 9.13 -7.34 -19.21
N GLY A 38 9.80 -6.22 -19.48
CA GLY A 38 9.34 -5.21 -20.42
C GLY A 38 8.16 -4.36 -19.93
N ARG A 39 7.92 -4.29 -18.63
CA ARG A 39 6.84 -3.46 -18.05
C ARG A 39 7.35 -2.05 -17.78
N ARG A 40 6.48 -1.04 -17.97
CA ARG A 40 6.68 0.30 -17.43
C ARG A 40 6.11 0.36 -16.02
N VAL A 41 6.90 0.75 -15.04
CA VAL A 41 6.49 0.76 -13.63
C VAL A 41 6.39 2.19 -13.13
N ILE A 42 5.23 2.51 -12.56
CA ILE A 42 4.96 3.78 -11.89
C ILE A 42 4.77 3.50 -10.41
N ALA A 43 5.69 3.95 -9.57
CA ALA A 43 5.61 3.78 -8.13
C ALA A 43 5.66 5.14 -7.43
N PRO A 44 4.51 5.79 -7.17
CA PRO A 44 4.48 7.08 -6.49
C PRO A 44 4.71 6.94 -4.98
N ASP A 45 5.30 7.98 -4.41
CA ASP A 45 5.20 8.24 -2.98
C ASP A 45 3.94 9.08 -2.73
N HIS A 46 3.06 8.62 -1.84
CA HIS A 46 1.87 9.40 -1.48
C HIS A 46 2.25 10.79 -0.97
N VAL A 47 1.40 11.80 -1.23
CA VAL A 47 1.66 13.17 -0.77
C VAL A 47 1.94 13.17 0.73
N GLY A 48 3.07 13.78 1.09
CA GLY A 48 3.61 13.79 2.45
C GLY A 48 4.52 12.62 2.82
N MET A 49 4.53 11.53 2.06
CA MET A 49 5.33 10.33 2.31
C MET A 49 6.56 10.29 1.40
N GLY A 50 7.51 9.41 1.74
CA GLY A 50 8.69 9.20 0.92
C GLY A 50 9.40 10.50 0.55
N LEU A 51 9.63 10.71 -0.73
CA LEU A 51 10.26 11.90 -1.31
C LEU A 51 9.24 12.92 -1.83
N SER A 52 7.93 12.67 -1.65
CA SER A 52 6.87 13.59 -2.05
C SER A 52 6.85 14.86 -1.21
N ALA A 53 6.34 15.95 -1.79
CA ALA A 53 6.11 17.21 -1.08
C ALA A 53 5.24 17.01 0.17
N ARG A 54 5.51 17.83 1.19
CA ARG A 54 4.82 17.81 2.49
C ARG A 54 4.04 19.10 2.68
N PRO A 55 2.79 19.18 2.17
CA PRO A 55 2.04 20.45 2.07
C PRO A 55 1.57 21.00 3.42
N GLY A 56 1.79 20.26 4.50
CA GLY A 56 1.41 20.73 5.83
C GLY A 56 -0.10 20.68 6.15
N VAL A 57 -0.93 20.17 5.23
CA VAL A 57 -2.37 19.93 5.43
C VAL A 57 -2.63 18.48 5.81
N PHE A 58 -3.76 18.23 6.47
CA PHE A 58 -4.21 16.88 6.79
C PHE A 58 -4.96 16.32 5.60
N LEU A 59 -4.44 15.25 4.99
CA LEU A 59 -5.08 14.57 3.86
C LEU A 59 -5.86 13.36 4.34
N ARG A 60 -7.10 13.24 3.86
CA ARG A 60 -8.00 12.13 4.12
C ARG A 60 -7.89 11.05 3.02
N LEU A 61 -8.46 9.86 3.28
CA LEU A 61 -8.48 8.78 2.29
C LEU A 61 -8.95 9.26 0.91
N ASN A 62 -10.04 10.03 0.85
CA ASN A 62 -10.57 10.53 -0.42
C ASN A 62 -9.60 11.49 -1.14
N ASP A 63 -8.86 12.32 -0.39
CA ASP A 63 -7.86 13.22 -0.98
C ASP A 63 -6.71 12.41 -1.58
N ARG A 64 -6.28 11.36 -0.89
CA ARG A 64 -5.21 10.46 -1.35
C ARG A 64 -5.60 9.69 -2.60
N ILE A 65 -6.87 9.25 -2.70
CA ILE A 65 -7.41 8.63 -3.92
C ILE A 65 -7.34 9.65 -5.07
N ARG A 66 -7.79 10.89 -4.85
CA ARG A 66 -7.76 11.97 -5.86
C ARG A 66 -6.33 12.33 -6.29
N ASP A 67 -5.37 12.33 -5.35
CA ASP A 67 -3.96 12.59 -5.68
C ASP A 67 -3.42 11.55 -6.67
N VAL A 68 -3.76 10.27 -6.47
CA VAL A 68 -3.34 9.19 -7.38
C VAL A 68 -4.12 9.26 -8.70
N GLU A 69 -5.42 9.60 -8.69
CA GLU A 69 -6.20 9.85 -9.91
C GLU A 69 -5.59 10.97 -10.75
N ALA A 70 -5.16 12.06 -10.09
CA ALA A 70 -4.51 13.19 -10.77
C ALA A 70 -3.17 12.77 -11.39
N LEU A 71 -2.35 11.96 -10.69
CA LEU A 71 -1.10 11.43 -11.23
C LEU A 71 -1.36 10.53 -12.45
N VAL A 72 -2.28 9.57 -12.35
CA VAL A 72 -2.67 8.65 -13.44
C VAL A 72 -3.16 9.43 -14.66
N SER A 73 -3.89 10.53 -14.43
CA SER A 73 -4.39 11.40 -15.51
C SER A 73 -3.27 12.23 -16.13
N ALA A 74 -2.37 12.81 -15.31
CA ALA A 74 -1.24 13.60 -15.77
C ALA A 74 -0.24 12.77 -16.60
N LEU A 75 -0.07 11.49 -16.26
CA LEU A 75 0.78 10.56 -17.00
C LEU A 75 0.07 9.93 -18.21
N GLY A 76 -1.19 10.24 -18.46
CA GLY A 76 -1.96 9.71 -19.58
C GLY A 76 -2.14 8.18 -19.53
N LEU A 77 -2.10 7.55 -18.35
CA LEU A 77 -2.24 6.10 -18.21
C LEU A 77 -3.68 5.69 -18.51
N ARG A 78 -3.94 5.20 -19.71
CA ARG A 78 -5.29 4.77 -20.13
C ARG A 78 -5.68 3.44 -19.50
N GLU A 79 -4.77 2.48 -19.54
CA GLU A 79 -4.88 1.16 -18.92
C GLU A 79 -3.61 0.85 -18.12
N PHE A 80 -3.75 0.20 -16.98
CA PHE A 80 -2.63 -0.21 -16.13
C PHE A 80 -2.99 -1.42 -15.29
N ASP A 81 -1.97 -2.18 -14.87
CA ASP A 81 -2.09 -3.17 -13.82
C ASP A 81 -1.77 -2.51 -12.48
N LEU A 82 -2.32 -3.03 -11.38
CA LEU A 82 -2.25 -2.40 -10.06
C LEU A 82 -1.58 -3.34 -9.06
N GLY A 83 -0.61 -2.83 -8.30
CA GLY A 83 -0.07 -3.48 -7.11
C GLY A 83 -0.32 -2.62 -5.86
N VAL A 84 -0.80 -3.23 -4.78
CA VAL A 84 -1.17 -2.50 -3.56
C VAL A 84 -0.64 -3.17 -2.30
N HIS A 85 -0.26 -2.34 -1.32
CA HIS A 85 0.18 -2.77 -0.01
C HIS A 85 -0.32 -1.80 1.06
N ASP A 86 -0.78 -2.32 2.21
CA ASP A 86 -1.23 -1.54 3.38
C ASP A 86 -2.26 -0.45 2.96
N TRP A 87 -2.06 0.83 3.27
CA TRP A 87 -2.92 1.94 2.83
C TRP A 87 -3.08 2.03 1.31
N GLY A 88 -2.07 1.55 0.56
CA GLY A 88 -2.17 1.44 -0.89
C GLY A 88 -3.36 0.60 -1.35
N GLY A 89 -3.87 -0.33 -0.52
CA GLY A 89 -5.10 -1.07 -0.80
C GLY A 89 -6.33 -0.17 -0.85
N ALA A 90 -6.66 0.51 0.24
CA ALA A 90 -7.82 1.41 0.26
C ALA A 90 -7.74 2.49 -0.81
N ILE A 91 -6.54 3.05 -1.06
CA ILE A 91 -6.31 4.07 -2.09
C ILE A 91 -6.44 3.47 -3.49
N GLY A 92 -5.77 2.34 -3.75
CA GLY A 92 -5.74 1.71 -5.07
C GLY A 92 -7.09 1.10 -5.48
N PHE A 93 -7.79 0.46 -4.55
CA PHE A 93 -9.14 -0.03 -4.80
C PHE A 93 -10.15 1.12 -4.96
N GLY A 94 -9.94 2.26 -4.26
CA GLY A 94 -10.71 3.47 -4.49
C GLY A 94 -10.54 4.02 -5.90
N LEU A 95 -9.30 4.12 -6.39
CA LEU A 95 -9.00 4.47 -7.78
C LEU A 95 -9.63 3.47 -8.77
N ALA A 96 -9.41 2.16 -8.53
CA ALA A 96 -9.89 1.09 -9.40
C ALA A 96 -11.43 1.03 -9.48
N GLY A 97 -12.10 1.19 -8.34
CA GLY A 97 -13.56 1.17 -8.28
C GLY A 97 -14.23 2.33 -9.01
N ARG A 98 -13.56 3.51 -9.07
CA ARG A 98 -14.02 4.66 -9.86
C ARG A 98 -13.79 4.48 -11.35
N ASN A 99 -12.82 3.69 -11.75
CA ASN A 99 -12.39 3.51 -13.14
C ASN A 99 -12.12 2.03 -13.47
N PRO A 100 -13.08 1.10 -13.28
CA PRO A 100 -12.81 -0.34 -13.37
C PRO A 100 -12.36 -0.77 -14.77
N GLY A 101 -12.79 -0.05 -15.83
CA GLY A 101 -12.36 -0.32 -17.20
C GLY A 101 -10.86 -0.09 -17.46
N ARG A 102 -10.20 0.72 -16.64
CA ARG A 102 -8.77 1.06 -16.80
C ARG A 102 -7.83 0.08 -16.11
N VAL A 103 -8.33 -0.71 -15.17
CA VAL A 103 -7.52 -1.62 -14.36
C VAL A 103 -7.54 -3.02 -14.97
N GLY A 104 -6.35 -3.58 -15.19
CA GLY A 104 -6.14 -4.95 -15.65
C GLY A 104 -6.00 -5.93 -14.48
N ARG A 105 -4.78 -6.45 -14.28
CA ARG A 105 -4.45 -7.36 -13.18
C ARG A 105 -4.29 -6.58 -11.87
N ILE A 106 -4.60 -7.23 -10.74
CA ILE A 106 -4.45 -6.63 -9.41
C ILE A 106 -3.61 -7.56 -8.52
N LEU A 107 -2.43 -7.08 -8.12
CA LEU A 107 -1.61 -7.70 -7.07
C LEU A 107 -1.97 -7.08 -5.73
N VAL A 108 -2.36 -7.91 -4.78
CA VAL A 108 -2.75 -7.49 -3.42
C VAL A 108 -1.75 -8.07 -2.43
N THR A 109 -1.06 -7.22 -1.68
CA THR A 109 -0.13 -7.65 -0.65
C THR A 109 -0.52 -7.04 0.70
N ASN A 110 -0.78 -7.85 1.70
CA ASN A 110 -1.06 -7.49 3.10
C ASN A 110 -1.72 -6.10 3.27
N THR A 111 -3.02 -6.01 3.07
CA THR A 111 -3.79 -4.76 3.01
C THR A 111 -5.27 -4.93 3.34
N SER A 112 -6.04 -3.83 3.27
CA SER A 112 -7.49 -3.82 3.24
C SER A 112 -8.05 -2.82 2.23
N ALA A 113 -9.26 -3.13 1.70
CA ALA A 113 -10.07 -2.24 0.88
C ALA A 113 -11.53 -2.20 1.37
N PHE A 114 -11.78 -2.61 2.60
CA PHE A 114 -13.10 -2.72 3.22
C PHE A 114 -13.02 -2.41 4.71
N ARG A 115 -14.16 -2.12 5.30
CA ARG A 115 -14.28 -1.81 6.72
C ARG A 115 -14.01 -3.04 7.58
N SER A 116 -13.36 -2.82 8.71
CA SER A 116 -13.08 -3.82 9.74
C SER A 116 -13.17 -3.17 11.11
N ASP A 117 -13.54 -3.94 12.12
CA ASP A 117 -13.48 -3.56 13.54
C ASP A 117 -12.14 -3.93 14.18
N ARG A 118 -11.24 -4.52 13.41
CA ARG A 118 -9.93 -4.99 13.88
C ARG A 118 -8.87 -3.92 13.71
N ILE A 119 -8.18 -3.65 14.81
CA ILE A 119 -6.97 -2.80 14.82
C ILE A 119 -6.05 -3.28 15.93
N PRO A 120 -4.75 -3.49 15.69
CA PRO A 120 -3.80 -3.82 16.74
C PRO A 120 -3.74 -2.72 17.82
N LEU A 121 -3.69 -3.11 19.10
CA LEU A 121 -3.71 -2.17 20.23
C LEU A 121 -2.63 -1.08 20.10
N ARG A 122 -1.43 -1.45 19.64
CA ARG A 122 -0.32 -0.49 19.41
C ARG A 122 -0.66 0.57 18.36
N ILE A 123 -1.42 0.22 17.33
CA ILE A 123 -1.88 1.18 16.30
C ILE A 123 -3.04 2.01 16.86
N ALA A 124 -3.95 1.39 17.62
CA ALA A 124 -5.04 2.09 18.29
C ALA A 124 -4.52 3.19 19.23
N LEU A 125 -3.46 2.92 20.01
CA LEU A 125 -2.79 3.92 20.83
C LEU A 125 -2.23 5.09 20.03
N CYS A 126 -1.67 4.81 18.85
CA CYS A 126 -1.16 5.83 17.94
C CYS A 126 -2.27 6.65 17.26
N ARG A 127 -3.55 6.22 17.32
CA ARG A 127 -4.72 6.98 16.85
C ARG A 127 -5.26 7.97 17.89
N VAL A 128 -4.94 7.81 19.17
CA VAL A 128 -5.47 8.67 20.23
C VAL A 128 -5.08 10.13 19.97
N PRO A 129 -6.05 11.06 19.90
CA PRO A 129 -5.77 12.46 19.61
C PRO A 129 -4.74 13.05 20.59
N GLY A 130 -3.78 13.81 20.09
CA GLY A 130 -2.67 14.36 20.85
C GLY A 130 -1.58 13.34 21.17
N LEU A 131 -1.91 12.28 21.91
CA LEU A 131 -0.97 11.21 22.28
C LEU A 131 -0.37 10.54 21.04
N GLY A 132 -1.20 10.17 20.07
CA GLY A 132 -0.75 9.52 18.84
C GLY A 132 0.25 10.38 18.07
N ARG A 133 -0.02 11.68 17.94
CA ARG A 133 0.92 12.62 17.30
C ARG A 133 2.24 12.71 18.06
N MET A 134 2.21 12.78 19.38
CA MET A 134 3.41 12.79 20.20
C MET A 134 4.23 11.50 20.01
N LEU A 135 3.59 10.35 20.03
CA LEU A 135 4.24 9.06 19.86
C LEU A 135 4.84 8.92 18.43
N VAL A 136 4.02 9.12 17.41
CA VAL A 136 4.41 8.85 16.01
C VAL A 136 5.36 9.93 15.50
N GLN A 137 4.98 11.19 15.59
CA GLN A 137 5.74 12.29 15.06
C GLN A 137 6.91 12.68 15.97
N GLY A 138 6.70 12.73 17.29
CA GLY A 138 7.69 13.11 18.29
C GLY A 138 8.73 12.01 18.52
N LEU A 139 8.29 10.86 18.98
CA LEU A 139 9.16 9.76 19.41
C LEU A 139 9.51 8.76 18.30
N ASN A 140 9.02 8.95 17.07
CA ASN A 140 9.18 8.00 15.97
C ASN A 140 8.66 6.58 16.32
N ALA A 141 7.63 6.49 17.16
CA ALA A 141 7.11 5.22 17.67
C ALA A 141 6.26 4.44 16.64
N PHE A 142 6.33 4.80 15.36
CA PHE A 142 5.66 4.09 14.27
C PHE A 142 6.65 3.66 13.18
N ALA A 143 7.30 4.58 12.48
CA ALA A 143 8.23 4.23 11.40
C ALA A 143 9.48 3.49 11.92
N GLY A 144 10.03 3.89 13.06
CA GLY A 144 11.16 3.21 13.70
C GLY A 144 10.87 1.74 14.05
N PRO A 145 9.82 1.47 14.85
CA PRO A 145 9.40 0.09 15.14
C PRO A 145 8.96 -0.71 13.90
N ALA A 146 8.26 -0.10 12.93
CA ALA A 146 7.81 -0.80 11.73
C ALA A 146 8.97 -1.47 10.97
N ALA A 147 10.12 -0.80 10.86
CA ALA A 147 11.31 -1.37 10.23
C ALA A 147 11.90 -2.62 10.92
N ARG A 148 11.31 -3.05 12.05
CA ARG A 148 11.68 -4.29 12.77
C ARG A 148 10.49 -5.23 12.96
N MET A 149 9.28 -4.68 13.09
CA MET A 149 8.09 -5.43 13.47
C MET A 149 7.20 -5.79 12.30
N ALA A 150 7.41 -5.14 11.14
CA ALA A 150 6.71 -5.45 9.91
C ALA A 150 7.32 -6.63 9.15
N VAL A 151 8.44 -7.16 9.64
CA VAL A 151 9.15 -8.31 9.08
C VAL A 151 9.40 -9.37 10.17
N GLU A 152 9.44 -10.62 9.75
CA GLU A 152 9.83 -11.75 10.60
C GLU A 152 11.34 -11.99 10.54
N ARG A 153 11.99 -11.66 9.42
CA ARG A 153 13.44 -11.72 9.24
C ARG A 153 14.04 -10.33 9.35
N PRO A 154 15.08 -10.13 10.18
CA PRO A 154 15.70 -8.81 10.30
C PRO A 154 16.17 -8.28 8.94
N LEU A 155 15.77 -7.06 8.63
CA LEU A 155 16.27 -6.34 7.45
C LEU A 155 17.77 -6.07 7.58
N SER A 156 18.51 -6.10 6.45
CA SER A 156 19.89 -5.62 6.47
C SER A 156 19.95 -4.15 6.92
N PRO A 157 21.09 -3.69 7.46
CA PRO A 157 21.24 -2.30 7.88
C PRO A 157 20.89 -1.31 6.76
N GLU A 158 21.29 -1.61 5.53
CA GLU A 158 21.07 -0.77 4.34
C GLU A 158 19.59 -0.69 3.98
N VAL A 159 18.89 -1.83 3.96
CA VAL A 159 17.44 -1.88 3.66
C VAL A 159 16.64 -1.19 4.75
N ARG A 160 17.00 -1.41 6.01
CA ARG A 160 16.35 -0.73 7.14
C ARG A 160 16.54 0.78 7.05
N GLU A 161 17.75 1.24 6.73
CA GLU A 161 18.04 2.65 6.54
C GLU A 161 17.26 3.23 5.35
N GLY A 162 17.12 2.48 4.25
CA GLY A 162 16.29 2.85 3.11
C GLY A 162 14.83 3.11 3.51
N PHE A 163 14.21 2.24 4.30
CA PHE A 163 12.85 2.46 4.80
C PHE A 163 12.74 3.70 5.70
N LEU A 164 13.74 3.97 6.53
CA LEU A 164 13.73 5.08 7.49
C LEU A 164 14.19 6.42 6.89
N PHE A 165 14.84 6.39 5.74
CA PHE A 165 15.47 7.57 5.13
C PHE A 165 14.54 8.79 5.05
N PRO A 166 13.28 8.70 4.58
CA PRO A 166 12.40 9.86 4.47
C PRO A 166 11.89 10.39 5.81
N TYR A 167 11.99 9.61 6.90
CA TYR A 167 11.29 9.86 8.18
C TYR A 167 12.24 10.23 9.33
N ARG A 168 13.45 10.69 9.02
CA ARG A 168 14.49 11.03 10.01
C ARG A 168 14.14 12.25 10.87
N THR A 169 13.36 13.21 10.33
CA THR A 169 13.04 14.45 11.03
C THR A 169 11.62 14.45 11.60
N TRP A 170 11.37 15.26 12.62
CA TRP A 170 10.07 15.45 13.21
C TRP A 170 9.02 15.87 12.17
N SER A 171 9.35 16.87 11.34
CA SER A 171 8.43 17.35 10.29
C SER A 171 8.10 16.29 9.25
N ALA A 172 9.06 15.45 8.90
CA ALA A 172 8.87 14.37 7.92
C ALA A 172 7.92 13.28 8.41
N ARG A 173 7.83 13.06 9.73
CA ARG A 173 6.91 12.07 10.33
C ARG A 173 5.48 12.56 10.49
N ARG A 174 5.18 13.83 10.17
CA ARG A 174 3.82 14.36 10.24
C ARG A 174 2.82 13.51 9.47
N SER A 175 3.12 13.23 8.21
CA SER A 175 2.21 12.44 7.35
C SER A 175 2.07 11.00 7.83
N VAL A 176 3.11 10.40 8.42
CA VAL A 176 3.00 9.09 9.07
C VAL A 176 1.94 9.13 10.18
N ALA A 177 1.96 10.18 11.02
CA ALA A 177 0.96 10.37 12.07
C ALA A 177 -0.43 10.67 11.50
N ASP A 178 -0.51 11.45 10.43
CA ASP A 178 -1.77 11.80 9.76
C ASP A 178 -2.42 10.54 9.14
N PHE A 179 -1.67 9.63 8.54
CA PHE A 179 -2.17 8.34 8.05
C PHE A 179 -2.74 7.47 9.19
N VAL A 180 -2.04 7.40 10.33
CA VAL A 180 -2.52 6.62 11.48
C VAL A 180 -3.80 7.25 12.04
N ALA A 181 -3.85 8.57 12.16
CA ALA A 181 -5.04 9.29 12.65
C ALA A 181 -6.24 9.19 11.69
N ASP A 182 -6.00 8.90 10.40
CA ASP A 182 -7.06 8.77 9.39
C ASP A 182 -7.61 7.35 9.23
N ILE A 183 -7.19 6.37 10.05
CA ILE A 183 -7.76 5.00 10.02
C ILE A 183 -9.23 5.08 10.49
N PRO A 184 -10.23 4.78 9.62
CA PRO A 184 -11.65 4.98 9.93
C PRO A 184 -12.23 3.75 10.64
N MET A 185 -12.16 3.74 11.98
CA MET A 185 -12.71 2.65 12.81
C MET A 185 -14.16 2.89 13.23
N GLU A 186 -14.61 4.14 13.24
CA GLU A 186 -15.93 4.53 13.73
C GLU A 186 -16.75 5.20 12.62
N ARG A 187 -18.09 5.00 12.62
CA ARG A 187 -18.99 5.57 11.60
C ARG A 187 -18.94 7.09 11.47
N HIS A 188 -18.64 7.78 12.57
CA HIS A 188 -18.53 9.25 12.57
C HIS A 188 -17.15 9.76 12.10
N HIS A 189 -16.19 8.84 11.83
CA HIS A 189 -14.88 9.24 11.35
C HIS A 189 -14.97 9.87 9.94
N PRO A 190 -14.30 11.01 9.67
CA PRO A 190 -14.42 11.70 8.38
C PRO A 190 -14.10 10.86 7.13
N SER A 191 -13.21 9.86 7.25
CA SER A 191 -12.86 8.97 6.14
C SER A 191 -13.74 7.71 6.06
N TRP A 192 -14.73 7.53 6.97
CA TRP A 192 -15.61 6.36 6.96
C TRP A 192 -16.39 6.23 5.66
N ALA A 193 -17.04 7.31 5.22
CA ALA A 193 -17.84 7.31 4.00
C ALA A 193 -16.98 7.00 2.76
N ALA A 194 -15.74 7.50 2.72
CA ALA A 194 -14.81 7.20 1.64
C ALA A 194 -14.43 5.70 1.60
N LEU A 195 -14.12 5.08 2.76
CA LEU A 195 -13.83 3.65 2.82
C LEU A 195 -15.09 2.80 2.48
N GLU A 196 -16.27 3.25 2.91
CA GLU A 196 -17.53 2.59 2.53
C GLU A 196 -17.81 2.67 1.02
N GLU A 197 -17.46 3.78 0.37
CA GLU A 197 -17.53 3.91 -1.11
C GLU A 197 -16.56 2.92 -1.78
N VAL A 198 -15.31 2.85 -1.29
CA VAL A 198 -14.33 1.85 -1.77
C VAL A 198 -14.89 0.44 -1.65
N GLU A 199 -15.38 0.05 -0.48
CA GLU A 199 -15.95 -1.28 -0.26
C GLU A 199 -17.14 -1.59 -1.17
N ARG A 200 -18.04 -0.61 -1.37
CA ARG A 200 -19.19 -0.77 -2.27
C ARG A 200 -18.80 -0.91 -3.74
N SER A 201 -17.64 -0.42 -4.13
CA SER A 201 -17.14 -0.53 -5.51
C SER A 201 -16.47 -1.86 -5.83
N LEU A 202 -16.05 -2.66 -4.83
CA LEU A 202 -15.31 -3.91 -5.01
C LEU A 202 -16.00 -4.91 -5.97
N PRO A 203 -17.34 -5.08 -5.99
CA PRO A 203 -18.00 -5.98 -6.94
C PRO A 203 -17.71 -5.65 -8.40
N SER A 204 -17.43 -4.40 -8.77
CA SER A 204 -17.07 -4.03 -10.14
C SER A 204 -15.72 -4.59 -10.62
N LEU A 205 -14.92 -5.11 -9.70
CA LEU A 205 -13.58 -5.64 -9.94
C LEU A 205 -13.53 -7.19 -9.88
N VAL A 206 -14.64 -7.88 -9.60
CA VAL A 206 -14.69 -9.35 -9.44
C VAL A 206 -14.19 -10.09 -10.70
N GLY A 207 -14.42 -9.56 -11.89
CA GLY A 207 -13.92 -10.17 -13.15
C GLY A 207 -12.43 -9.94 -13.44
N LYS A 208 -11.72 -9.18 -12.61
CA LYS A 208 -10.30 -8.89 -12.85
C LYS A 208 -9.41 -10.03 -12.37
N PRO A 209 -8.35 -10.41 -13.12
CA PRO A 209 -7.33 -11.31 -12.59
C PRO A 209 -6.70 -10.71 -11.33
N MET A 210 -6.67 -11.48 -10.25
CA MET A 210 -6.16 -11.03 -8.96
C MET A 210 -5.22 -12.06 -8.34
N LEU A 211 -4.14 -11.58 -7.72
CA LEU A 211 -3.21 -12.38 -6.92
C LEU A 211 -3.15 -11.81 -5.50
N LEU A 212 -3.53 -12.62 -4.53
CA LEU A 212 -3.36 -12.36 -3.11
C LEU A 212 -2.00 -12.92 -2.67
N CYS A 213 -0.99 -12.07 -2.55
CA CYS A 213 0.34 -12.43 -2.06
C CYS A 213 0.44 -12.02 -0.58
N TRP A 214 0.44 -13.00 0.34
CA TRP A 214 0.15 -12.71 1.74
C TRP A 214 1.12 -13.37 2.72
N GLY A 215 1.69 -12.54 3.62
CA GLY A 215 2.41 -13.00 4.80
C GLY A 215 1.44 -13.33 5.93
N LEU A 216 1.42 -14.59 6.39
CA LEU A 216 0.44 -15.07 7.37
C LEU A 216 0.76 -14.68 8.82
N ARG A 217 1.96 -14.13 9.09
CA ARG A 217 2.37 -13.59 10.39
C ARG A 217 2.14 -12.08 10.52
N ASP A 218 1.47 -11.47 9.55
CA ASP A 218 1.14 -10.06 9.65
C ASP A 218 0.24 -9.79 10.85
N PHE A 219 0.73 -8.95 11.76
CA PHE A 219 -0.02 -8.53 12.94
C PHE A 219 -1.07 -7.44 12.64
N CYS A 220 -0.93 -6.76 11.48
CA CYS A 220 -1.77 -5.64 11.09
C CYS A 220 -2.93 -6.10 10.21
N PHE A 221 -2.62 -6.77 9.13
CA PHE A 221 -3.60 -7.38 8.22
C PHE A 221 -3.54 -8.90 8.36
N ASP A 222 -4.10 -9.38 9.45
CA ASP A 222 -4.12 -10.79 9.81
C ASP A 222 -4.97 -11.64 8.84
N ARG A 223 -5.12 -12.92 9.13
CA ARG A 223 -5.89 -13.86 8.31
C ARG A 223 -7.33 -13.40 8.06
N SER A 224 -7.94 -12.63 8.94
CA SER A 224 -9.30 -12.14 8.75
C SER A 224 -9.44 -11.17 7.57
N PHE A 225 -8.41 -10.39 7.28
CA PHE A 225 -8.37 -9.53 6.09
C PHE A 225 -8.18 -10.36 4.81
N LEU A 226 -7.33 -11.38 4.84
CA LEU A 226 -7.20 -12.33 3.74
C LEU A 226 -8.55 -13.02 3.44
N ASP A 227 -9.24 -13.51 4.48
CA ASP A 227 -10.56 -14.14 4.34
C ASP A 227 -11.60 -13.14 3.83
N GLY A 228 -11.49 -11.87 4.23
CA GLY A 228 -12.30 -10.79 3.68
C GLY A 228 -12.10 -10.57 2.16
N PHE A 229 -10.88 -10.71 1.66
CA PHE A 229 -10.60 -10.70 0.22
C PHE A 229 -11.11 -11.97 -0.47
N ARG A 230 -10.91 -13.16 0.10
CA ARG A 230 -11.44 -14.43 -0.41
C ARG A 230 -12.95 -14.41 -0.62
N LEU A 231 -13.67 -13.86 0.35
CA LEU A 231 -15.12 -13.72 0.28
C LEU A 231 -15.57 -12.82 -0.88
N ARG A 232 -14.83 -11.76 -1.14
CA ARG A 232 -15.17 -10.75 -2.16
C ARG A 232 -14.65 -11.10 -3.55
N PHE A 233 -13.56 -11.86 -3.60
CA PHE A 233 -12.84 -12.22 -4.83
C PHE A 233 -12.51 -13.72 -4.86
N PRO A 234 -13.53 -14.61 -4.92
CA PRO A 234 -13.32 -16.05 -4.84
C PRO A 234 -12.51 -16.63 -6.01
N GLN A 235 -12.38 -15.86 -7.11
CA GLN A 235 -11.55 -16.22 -8.27
C GLN A 235 -10.08 -15.84 -8.11
N ALA A 236 -9.71 -15.10 -7.05
CA ALA A 236 -8.34 -14.65 -6.85
C ALA A 236 -7.40 -15.84 -6.63
N ARG A 237 -6.24 -15.79 -7.29
CA ARG A 237 -5.15 -16.73 -7.02
C ARG A 237 -4.48 -16.34 -5.69
N GLU A 238 -3.96 -17.32 -5.00
CA GLU A 238 -3.30 -17.10 -3.71
C GLU A 238 -1.84 -17.55 -3.76
N LEU A 239 -0.99 -16.75 -3.14
CA LEU A 239 0.39 -17.06 -2.83
C LEU A 239 0.63 -16.72 -1.36
N LEU A 240 0.65 -17.74 -0.51
CA LEU A 240 0.66 -17.57 0.94
C LEU A 240 2.03 -17.95 1.51
N PHE A 241 2.57 -17.08 2.35
CA PHE A 241 3.86 -17.28 3.00
C PHE A 241 3.66 -17.43 4.51
N PRO A 242 3.71 -18.67 5.05
CA PRO A 242 3.42 -18.94 6.47
C PRO A 242 4.39 -18.24 7.43
N ASP A 243 5.61 -17.96 6.97
CA ASP A 243 6.69 -17.39 7.77
C ASP A 243 7.02 -15.94 7.42
N ALA A 244 6.14 -15.25 6.71
CA ALA A 244 6.30 -13.85 6.36
C ALA A 244 5.34 -12.95 7.13
N GLY A 245 5.80 -11.77 7.50
CA GLY A 245 5.03 -10.73 8.18
C GLY A 245 4.37 -9.74 7.20
N HIS A 246 4.23 -8.51 7.67
CA HIS A 246 3.56 -7.44 6.95
C HIS A 246 4.28 -7.03 5.65
N TYR A 247 5.62 -6.90 5.69
CA TYR A 247 6.42 -6.64 4.49
C TYR A 247 6.72 -7.97 3.77
N VAL A 248 5.66 -8.58 3.22
CA VAL A 248 5.76 -9.93 2.61
C VAL A 248 6.84 -10.03 1.53
N LEU A 249 7.08 -8.98 0.76
CA LEU A 249 8.13 -8.97 -0.28
C LEU A 249 9.53 -8.97 0.31
N GLU A 250 9.74 -8.41 1.51
CA GLU A 250 11.01 -8.46 2.22
C GLU A 250 11.25 -9.86 2.82
N ASP A 251 10.26 -10.40 3.52
CA ASP A 251 10.39 -11.68 4.22
C ASP A 251 10.45 -12.88 3.28
N ALA A 252 9.58 -12.90 2.27
CA ALA A 252 9.51 -13.98 1.30
C ALA A 252 10.56 -13.83 0.18
N GLY A 253 11.02 -12.61 -0.07
CA GLY A 253 12.10 -12.30 -1.03
C GLY A 253 11.82 -12.78 -2.46
N PRO A 254 12.85 -13.37 -3.15
CA PRO A 254 12.75 -13.74 -4.56
C PRO A 254 11.49 -14.54 -4.92
N PRO A 255 11.05 -15.58 -4.17
CA PRO A 255 9.84 -16.32 -4.50
C PRO A 255 8.58 -15.47 -4.64
N ALA A 256 8.40 -14.47 -3.75
CA ALA A 256 7.25 -13.56 -3.82
C ALA A 256 7.41 -12.56 -4.97
N ILE A 257 8.62 -12.04 -5.16
CA ILE A 257 8.93 -11.05 -6.19
C ILE A 257 8.76 -11.66 -7.59
N GLU A 258 9.32 -12.85 -7.84
CA GLU A 258 9.22 -13.56 -9.12
C GLU A 258 7.75 -13.89 -9.47
N ALA A 259 7.00 -14.47 -8.52
CA ALA A 259 5.61 -14.80 -8.73
C ALA A 259 4.73 -13.55 -8.96
N ALA A 260 4.97 -12.47 -8.24
CA ALA A 260 4.30 -11.18 -8.45
C ALA A 260 4.65 -10.59 -9.82
N ALA A 261 5.93 -10.64 -10.21
CA ALA A 261 6.40 -10.19 -11.52
C ALA A 261 5.86 -11.05 -12.66
N ASP A 262 5.76 -12.37 -12.50
CA ASP A 262 5.15 -13.28 -13.48
C ASP A 262 3.66 -12.97 -13.65
N PHE A 263 2.96 -12.77 -12.53
CA PHE A 263 1.54 -12.43 -12.57
C PHE A 263 1.28 -11.08 -13.27
N LEU A 264 2.04 -10.05 -12.95
CA LEU A 264 1.89 -8.72 -13.56
C LEU A 264 2.57 -8.62 -14.93
N GLY A 265 3.60 -9.43 -15.20
CA GLY A 265 4.36 -9.43 -16.46
C GLY A 265 3.72 -10.26 -17.59
N GLY A 266 2.84 -11.22 -17.27
CA GLY A 266 2.18 -12.07 -18.27
C GLY A 266 1.28 -11.23 -19.20
N PHE A 267 1.32 -11.57 -20.49
CA PHE A 267 0.46 -11.03 -21.56
C PHE A 267 -0.89 -11.74 -21.59
#